data_aa2379c0c21cbe5eb8a12778a6d8b108
#
_entry.id   aa2379c0c21cbe5eb8a12778a6d8b108
#
_cell.length_a   1.000
_cell.length_b   1.000
_cell.length_c   1.000
_cell.angle_alpha   90.00
_cell.angle_beta   90.00
_cell.angle_gamma   90.00
#
_symmetry.space_group_name_H-M   'P 1'
#
loop_
_entity.id
_entity.type
_entity.pdbx_description
1 polymer ?
#
loop_
_entity_poly.entity_id
_entity_poly.type
_entity_poly.pdbx_seq_one_letter_code
_entity_poly.pdbx_strand_id
1 'polypeptide(L)'
;VLLQGDVAVFSAGNDIADFLAHPPTDQSSPVYRFLRTLAAFPKPLVAAVCGPAVGIGTTMLLHCDLVYAGDNAAFSLPFVNLGLCPEAASSLLLPRLLGHQRAAEALLLGEPFMAEAALEVGLVNRIVPPTECNAIAQTQARKLAAKPLASLLETKRLMKQGQVEPVLERMAEEGAIFARMLTEPAAREAFTAFMEKRKPDFSACSSPI
;
A
#
# COMPACT_ATOMS: atom_id res chain seq x y z
N VAL A 1 -7.14 15.66 3.42
CA VAL A 1 -7.30 15.05 2.07
C VAL A 1 -8.05 13.74 2.22
N LEU A 2 -8.92 13.42 1.24
CA LEU A 2 -9.63 12.15 1.17
C LEU A 2 -9.20 11.42 -0.11
N LEU A 3 -8.78 10.16 0.04
CA LEU A 3 -8.53 9.21 -1.02
C LEU A 3 -9.72 8.25 -1.08
N GLN A 4 -10.36 8.14 -2.24
CA GLN A 4 -11.49 7.23 -2.43
C GLN A 4 -11.49 6.66 -3.83
N GLY A 5 -11.94 5.42 -3.94
CA GLY A 5 -12.20 4.75 -5.21
C GLY A 5 -13.70 4.61 -5.49
N ASP A 6 -14.00 3.72 -6.43
CA ASP A 6 -15.37 3.25 -6.67
C ASP A 6 -15.77 2.20 -5.62
N VAL A 7 -17.08 1.91 -5.52
CA VAL A 7 -17.61 0.88 -4.61
C VAL A 7 -17.15 -0.53 -4.97
N ALA A 8 -16.74 -0.74 -6.23
CA ALA A 8 -16.30 -2.04 -6.73
C ALA A 8 -14.78 -2.24 -6.64
N VAL A 9 -13.99 -1.14 -6.65
CA VAL A 9 -12.53 -1.20 -6.60
C VAL A 9 -11.95 0.09 -6.02
N PHE A 10 -11.06 -0.06 -5.04
CA PHE A 10 -10.29 1.08 -4.52
C PHE A 10 -9.09 1.37 -5.40
N SER A 11 -8.23 0.36 -5.61
CA SER A 11 -7.06 0.47 -6.46
C SER A 11 -6.54 -0.91 -6.85
N ALA A 12 -6.33 -1.13 -8.15
CA ALA A 12 -5.72 -2.37 -8.67
C ALA A 12 -4.18 -2.38 -8.60
N GLY A 13 -3.57 -1.34 -8.02
CA GLY A 13 -2.12 -1.21 -7.96
C GLY A 13 -1.53 -0.43 -9.13
N ASN A 14 -0.23 -0.61 -9.35
CA ASN A 14 0.47 -0.03 -10.48
C ASN A 14 0.13 -0.75 -11.78
N ASP A 15 0.19 -0.02 -12.90
CA ASP A 15 0.06 -0.61 -14.22
C ASP A 15 1.31 -1.42 -14.57
N ILE A 16 1.12 -2.74 -14.71
CA ILE A 16 2.21 -3.67 -15.03
C ILE A 16 2.79 -3.39 -16.43
N ALA A 17 1.95 -2.99 -17.40
CA ALA A 17 2.42 -2.66 -18.73
C ALA A 17 3.30 -1.39 -18.72
N ASP A 18 2.95 -0.40 -17.90
CA ASP A 18 3.78 0.80 -17.71
C ASP A 18 5.09 0.46 -17.01
N PHE A 19 5.11 -0.42 -16.03
CA PHE A 19 6.34 -0.89 -15.39
C PHE A 19 7.29 -1.61 -16.35
N LEU A 20 6.75 -2.34 -17.32
CA LEU A 20 7.56 -2.99 -18.35
C LEU A 20 8.12 -1.99 -19.36
N ALA A 21 7.32 -0.98 -19.74
CA ALA A 21 7.72 0.04 -20.70
C ALA A 21 8.62 1.12 -20.08
N HIS A 22 8.35 1.51 -18.85
CA HIS A 22 9.00 2.62 -18.14
C HIS A 22 9.33 2.23 -16.69
N PRO A 23 10.25 1.27 -16.46
CA PRO A 23 10.56 0.83 -15.12
C PRO A 23 11.09 1.99 -14.27
N PRO A 24 10.64 2.12 -13.00
CA PRO A 24 11.13 3.15 -12.10
C PRO A 24 12.57 2.84 -11.71
N THR A 25 13.53 3.49 -12.36
CA THR A 25 14.97 3.21 -12.19
C THR A 25 15.65 4.08 -11.14
N ASP A 26 15.03 5.18 -10.76
CA ASP A 26 15.63 6.13 -9.81
C ASP A 26 14.58 6.81 -8.91
N GLN A 27 15.07 7.50 -7.88
CA GLN A 27 14.28 8.20 -6.88
C GLN A 27 13.46 9.39 -7.42
N SER A 28 13.70 9.83 -8.66
CA SER A 28 12.98 10.93 -9.31
C SER A 28 11.70 10.44 -10.02
N SER A 29 11.56 9.13 -10.22
CA SER A 29 10.38 8.56 -10.88
C SER A 29 9.08 8.93 -10.17
N PRO A 30 7.98 9.09 -10.90
CA PRO A 30 6.70 9.58 -10.34
C PRO A 30 6.21 8.74 -9.16
N VAL A 31 6.36 7.42 -9.21
CA VAL A 31 5.93 6.51 -8.14
C VAL A 31 6.69 6.77 -6.84
N TYR A 32 8.02 6.92 -6.88
CA TYR A 32 8.81 7.19 -5.67
C TYR A 32 8.57 8.61 -5.13
N ARG A 33 8.34 9.59 -6.00
CA ARG A 33 7.92 10.93 -5.58
C ARG A 33 6.59 10.90 -4.86
N PHE A 34 5.60 10.14 -5.40
CA PHE A 34 4.30 9.97 -4.77
C PHE A 34 4.44 9.33 -3.38
N LEU A 35 5.16 8.22 -3.26
CA LEU A 35 5.35 7.50 -2.00
C LEU A 35 6.01 8.38 -0.92
N ARG A 36 7.07 9.11 -1.27
CA ARG A 36 7.73 10.04 -0.32
C ARG A 36 6.81 11.18 0.08
N THR A 37 6.06 11.74 -0.86
CA THR A 37 5.08 12.79 -0.55
C THR A 37 4.01 12.27 0.41
N LEU A 38 3.54 11.04 0.19
CA LEU A 38 2.53 10.39 1.03
C LEU A 38 3.05 10.18 2.46
N ALA A 39 4.28 9.66 2.61
CA ALA A 39 4.90 9.41 3.91
C ALA A 39 5.11 10.68 4.75
N ALA A 40 5.52 11.77 4.08
CA ALA A 40 5.79 13.06 4.71
C ALA A 40 4.59 14.02 4.69
N PHE A 41 3.41 13.58 4.24
CA PHE A 41 2.26 14.47 4.05
C PHE A 41 1.80 15.07 5.38
N PRO A 42 1.80 16.42 5.53
CA PRO A 42 1.61 17.06 6.83
C PRO A 42 0.15 17.11 7.27
N LYS A 43 -0.80 17.14 6.34
CA LYS A 43 -2.23 17.22 6.67
C LYS A 43 -2.82 15.84 6.90
N PRO A 44 -3.94 15.72 7.64
CA PRO A 44 -4.65 14.45 7.76
C PRO A 44 -5.01 13.84 6.41
N LEU A 45 -4.72 12.54 6.26
CA LEU A 45 -5.11 11.70 5.13
C LEU A 45 -6.20 10.75 5.59
N VAL A 46 -7.31 10.73 4.87
CA VAL A 46 -8.44 9.82 5.09
C VAL A 46 -8.57 8.93 3.85
N ALA A 47 -8.81 7.65 4.03
CA ALA A 47 -9.10 6.73 2.93
C ALA A 47 -10.49 6.10 3.08
N ALA A 48 -11.19 5.91 1.95
CA ALA A 48 -12.42 5.14 1.83
C ALA A 48 -12.15 3.98 0.86
N VAL A 49 -12.14 2.76 1.37
CA VAL A 49 -11.68 1.57 0.63
C VAL A 49 -12.87 0.63 0.42
N CYS A 50 -13.25 0.40 -0.83
CA CYS A 50 -14.25 -0.60 -1.20
C CYS A 50 -13.67 -1.52 -2.29
N GLY A 51 -14.01 -2.82 -2.23
CA GLY A 51 -13.46 -3.80 -3.15
C GLY A 51 -11.93 -3.96 -3.02
N PRO A 52 -11.26 -4.46 -4.07
CA PRO A 52 -9.82 -4.69 -4.05
C PRO A 52 -8.97 -3.45 -3.81
N ALA A 53 -7.97 -3.59 -2.93
CA ALA A 53 -6.84 -2.69 -2.73
C ALA A 53 -5.56 -3.53 -2.90
N VAL A 54 -4.84 -3.35 -4.02
CA VAL A 54 -3.75 -4.24 -4.43
C VAL A 54 -2.42 -3.50 -4.47
N GLY A 55 -1.36 -4.09 -3.94
CA GLY A 55 -0.01 -3.52 -3.95
C GLY A 55 -0.01 -2.11 -3.33
N ILE A 56 0.34 -1.08 -4.11
CA ILE A 56 0.32 0.32 -3.67
C ILE A 56 -1.07 0.75 -3.16
N GLY A 57 -2.16 0.13 -3.63
CA GLY A 57 -3.50 0.36 -3.12
C GLY A 57 -3.64 -0.01 -1.65
N THR A 58 -2.93 -1.04 -1.18
CA THR A 58 -2.88 -1.41 0.24
C THR A 58 -1.78 -0.64 0.97
N THR A 59 -0.58 -0.55 0.42
CA THR A 59 0.57 0.03 1.14
C THR A 59 0.40 1.52 1.40
N MET A 60 -0.28 2.27 0.52
CA MET A 60 -0.58 3.69 0.77
C MET A 60 -1.42 3.92 2.02
N LEU A 61 -2.23 2.94 2.44
CA LEU A 61 -3.10 3.03 3.62
C LEU A 61 -2.29 3.09 4.92
N LEU A 62 -1.07 2.53 4.94
CA LEU A 62 -0.15 2.62 6.07
C LEU A 62 0.29 4.06 6.37
N HIS A 63 0.11 4.97 5.42
CA HIS A 63 0.42 6.39 5.53
C HIS A 63 -0.83 7.26 5.77
N CYS A 64 -2.03 6.66 5.69
CA CYS A 64 -3.28 7.32 6.02
C CYS A 64 -3.48 7.41 7.54
N ASP A 65 -4.15 8.47 7.98
CA ASP A 65 -4.44 8.69 9.40
C ASP A 65 -5.78 8.06 9.80
N LEU A 66 -6.73 7.95 8.85
CA LEU A 66 -8.02 7.30 9.05
C LEU A 66 -8.36 6.46 7.81
N VAL A 67 -8.77 5.21 8.02
CA VAL A 67 -9.18 4.30 6.94
C VAL A 67 -10.56 3.74 7.26
N TYR A 68 -11.50 3.95 6.36
CA TYR A 68 -12.85 3.38 6.38
C TYR A 68 -12.96 2.35 5.27
N ALA A 69 -13.49 1.19 5.57
CA ALA A 69 -13.60 0.12 4.59
C ALA A 69 -15.06 -0.33 4.40
N GLY A 70 -15.43 -0.64 3.17
CA GLY A 70 -16.60 -1.46 2.89
C GLY A 70 -16.37 -2.89 3.38
N ASP A 71 -17.44 -3.61 3.72
CA ASP A 71 -17.37 -5.04 4.06
C ASP A 71 -16.89 -5.91 2.88
N ASN A 72 -16.90 -5.36 1.66
CA ASN A 72 -16.36 -5.96 0.46
C ASN A 72 -14.87 -5.66 0.22
N ALA A 73 -14.20 -4.92 1.11
CA ALA A 73 -12.80 -4.55 0.92
C ALA A 73 -11.87 -5.76 1.10
N ALA A 74 -10.94 -5.91 0.15
CA ALA A 74 -9.91 -6.94 0.15
C ALA A 74 -8.55 -6.30 -0.06
N PHE A 75 -7.62 -6.57 0.84
CA PHE A 75 -6.27 -5.99 0.85
C PHE A 75 -5.27 -7.06 0.44
N SER A 76 -4.39 -6.77 -0.51
CA SER A 76 -3.37 -7.73 -0.94
C SER A 76 -2.04 -7.06 -1.26
N LEU A 77 -0.97 -7.82 -1.04
CA LEU A 77 0.42 -7.38 -1.17
C LEU A 77 1.21 -8.42 -2.00
N PRO A 78 0.84 -8.64 -3.28
CA PRO A 78 1.32 -9.76 -4.08
C PRO A 78 2.73 -9.51 -4.67
N PHE A 79 3.61 -8.82 -3.95
CA PHE A 79 4.95 -8.46 -4.43
C PHE A 79 5.79 -9.71 -4.74
N VAL A 80 5.84 -10.67 -3.82
CA VAL A 80 6.60 -11.92 -4.02
C VAL A 80 6.04 -12.77 -5.17
N ASN A 81 4.73 -12.70 -5.40
CA ASN A 81 4.07 -13.39 -6.51
C ASN A 81 4.45 -12.78 -7.87
N LEU A 82 4.94 -11.54 -7.86
CA LEU A 82 5.47 -10.83 -9.02
C LEU A 82 7.00 -10.88 -9.10
N GLY A 83 7.67 -11.66 -8.25
CA GLY A 83 9.13 -11.72 -8.17
C GLY A 83 9.75 -10.42 -7.63
N LEU A 84 9.02 -9.67 -6.80
CA LEU A 84 9.42 -8.35 -6.29
C LEU A 84 9.44 -8.35 -4.75
N CYS A 85 10.15 -7.38 -4.18
CA CYS A 85 10.06 -7.05 -2.75
C CYS A 85 8.94 -6.02 -2.49
N PRO A 86 8.52 -5.83 -1.22
CA PRO A 86 7.58 -4.78 -0.82
C PRO A 86 8.09 -3.37 -1.13
N GLU A 87 7.18 -2.38 -1.09
CA GLU A 87 7.45 -0.96 -1.27
C GLU A 87 6.73 -0.11 -0.22
N ALA A 88 6.87 1.23 -0.27
CA ALA A 88 6.20 2.19 0.63
C ALA A 88 6.56 2.02 2.12
N ALA A 89 7.73 1.48 2.42
CA ALA A 89 8.17 1.07 3.75
C ALA A 89 7.22 0.03 4.40
N SER A 90 6.45 -0.71 3.61
CA SER A 90 5.53 -1.72 4.13
C SER A 90 6.27 -2.86 4.85
N SER A 91 7.52 -3.18 4.47
CA SER A 91 8.35 -4.15 5.19
C SER A 91 8.72 -3.71 6.62
N LEU A 92 8.66 -2.41 6.91
CA LEU A 92 8.86 -1.82 8.23
C LEU A 92 7.53 -1.62 8.98
N LEU A 93 6.53 -1.09 8.28
CA LEU A 93 5.28 -0.62 8.89
C LEU A 93 4.32 -1.77 9.20
N LEU A 94 4.19 -2.77 8.31
CA LEU A 94 3.28 -3.90 8.54
C LEU A 94 3.63 -4.72 9.78
N PRO A 95 4.90 -5.14 10.01
CA PRO A 95 5.24 -5.86 11.24
C PRO A 95 4.97 -5.06 12.53
N ARG A 96 5.06 -3.73 12.46
CA ARG A 96 4.74 -2.85 13.58
C ARG A 96 3.23 -2.76 13.86
N LEU A 97 2.43 -2.80 12.81
CA LEU A 97 0.97 -2.67 12.89
C LEU A 97 0.30 -4.03 13.17
N LEU A 98 0.68 -5.08 12.41
CA LEU A 98 0.01 -6.38 12.41
C LEU A 98 0.66 -7.41 13.37
N GLY A 99 1.88 -7.13 13.84
CA GLY A 99 2.78 -8.15 14.38
C GLY A 99 3.48 -8.95 13.29
N HIS A 100 4.60 -9.61 13.64
CA HIS A 100 5.46 -10.27 12.66
C HIS A 100 4.74 -11.37 11.87
N GLN A 101 4.00 -12.25 12.53
CA GLN A 101 3.38 -13.42 11.88
C GLN A 101 2.34 -13.03 10.82
N ARG A 102 1.43 -12.11 11.15
CA ARG A 102 0.41 -11.64 10.18
C ARG A 102 1.03 -10.82 9.05
N ALA A 103 2.05 -10.00 9.35
CA ALA A 103 2.79 -9.29 8.32
C ALA A 103 3.54 -10.25 7.39
N ALA A 104 4.16 -11.30 7.93
CA ALA A 104 4.83 -12.34 7.17
C ALA A 104 3.84 -13.10 6.27
N GLU A 105 2.68 -13.48 6.79
CA GLU A 105 1.61 -14.10 6.00
C GLU A 105 1.21 -13.21 4.82
N ALA A 106 0.90 -11.94 5.07
CA ALA A 106 0.49 -11.00 4.03
C ALA A 106 1.58 -10.72 2.99
N LEU A 107 2.85 -10.59 3.42
CA LEU A 107 3.95 -10.21 2.53
C LEU A 107 4.62 -11.40 1.83
N LEU A 108 4.71 -12.57 2.49
CA LEU A 108 5.42 -13.73 1.94
C LEU A 108 4.50 -14.66 1.14
N LEU A 109 3.22 -14.77 1.51
CA LEU A 109 2.24 -15.52 0.71
C LEU A 109 1.59 -14.64 -0.36
N GLY A 110 1.46 -13.33 -0.11
CA GLY A 110 0.83 -12.39 -1.04
C GLY A 110 -0.66 -12.64 -1.22
N GLU A 111 -1.28 -13.38 -0.30
CA GLU A 111 -2.71 -13.68 -0.33
C GLU A 111 -3.54 -12.49 0.21
N PRO A 112 -4.77 -12.29 -0.28
CA PRO A 112 -5.62 -11.22 0.20
C PRO A 112 -6.14 -11.50 1.62
N PHE A 113 -6.26 -10.45 2.43
CA PHE A 113 -6.99 -10.46 3.70
C PHE A 113 -8.16 -9.47 3.64
N MET A 114 -9.25 -9.80 4.35
CA MET A 114 -10.52 -9.10 4.24
C MET A 114 -10.66 -7.97 5.27
N ALA A 115 -11.73 -7.20 5.14
CA ALA A 115 -12.00 -6.02 5.96
C ALA A 115 -11.98 -6.32 7.47
N GLU A 116 -12.52 -7.48 7.89
CA GLU A 116 -12.57 -7.88 9.29
C GLU A 116 -11.16 -8.08 9.87
N ALA A 117 -10.29 -8.78 9.16
CA ALA A 117 -8.89 -8.95 9.57
C ALA A 117 -8.15 -7.60 9.59
N ALA A 118 -8.42 -6.72 8.63
CA ALA A 118 -7.84 -5.38 8.59
C ALA A 118 -8.31 -4.49 9.76
N LEU A 119 -9.58 -4.63 10.20
CA LEU A 119 -10.12 -3.97 11.39
C LEU A 119 -9.46 -4.51 12.66
N GLU A 120 -9.36 -5.84 12.78
CA GLU A 120 -8.76 -6.50 13.95
C GLU A 120 -7.32 -6.06 14.22
N VAL A 121 -6.53 -5.87 13.16
CA VAL A 121 -5.13 -5.45 13.27
C VAL A 121 -4.92 -3.92 13.30
N GLY A 122 -6.01 -3.14 13.21
CA GLY A 122 -5.95 -1.69 13.30
C GLY A 122 -5.56 -0.97 12.01
N LEU A 123 -5.53 -1.64 10.85
CA LEU A 123 -5.36 -1.00 9.54
C LEU A 123 -6.61 -0.19 9.17
N VAL A 124 -7.79 -0.67 9.56
CA VAL A 124 -9.10 -0.07 9.29
C VAL A 124 -9.72 0.43 10.61
N ASN A 125 -10.24 1.66 10.60
CA ASN A 125 -10.93 2.24 11.76
C ASN A 125 -12.37 1.72 11.92
N ARG A 126 -13.04 1.44 10.80
CA ARG A 126 -14.44 0.98 10.78
C ARG A 126 -14.77 0.28 9.47
N ILE A 127 -15.57 -0.78 9.58
CA ILE A 127 -16.25 -1.43 8.45
C ILE A 127 -17.66 -0.88 8.35
N VAL A 128 -18.13 -0.62 7.13
CA VAL A 128 -19.44 -0.05 6.82
C VAL A 128 -19.97 -0.67 5.52
N PRO A 129 -21.27 -0.54 5.20
CA PRO A 129 -21.77 -0.95 3.88
C PRO A 129 -21.01 -0.22 2.76
N PRO A 130 -20.65 -0.89 1.65
CA PRO A 130 -19.85 -0.29 0.57
C PRO A 130 -20.48 0.97 -0.01
N THR A 131 -21.82 0.99 -0.12
CA THR A 131 -22.59 2.15 -0.62
C THR A 131 -22.52 3.37 0.30
N GLU A 132 -22.15 3.21 1.57
CA GLU A 132 -22.06 4.28 2.56
C GLU A 132 -20.61 4.72 2.81
N CYS A 133 -19.63 3.92 2.40
CA CYS A 133 -18.22 4.09 2.77
C CYS A 133 -17.67 5.47 2.38
N ASN A 134 -17.88 5.90 1.13
CA ASN A 134 -17.42 7.21 0.66
C ASN A 134 -18.09 8.36 1.42
N ALA A 135 -19.39 8.29 1.70
CA ALA A 135 -20.14 9.32 2.42
C ALA A 135 -19.68 9.44 3.89
N ILE A 136 -19.44 8.30 4.54
CA ILE A 136 -18.92 8.25 5.91
C ILE A 136 -17.51 8.84 5.98
N ALA A 137 -16.61 8.43 5.09
CA ALA A 137 -15.25 8.97 5.04
C ALA A 137 -15.25 10.49 4.76
N GLN A 138 -16.09 10.98 3.83
CA GLN A 138 -16.28 12.42 3.59
C GLN A 138 -16.75 13.15 4.85
N THR A 139 -17.68 12.56 5.59
CA THR A 139 -18.18 13.15 6.84
C THR A 139 -17.04 13.29 7.87
N GLN A 140 -16.19 12.28 8.02
CA GLN A 140 -15.05 12.37 8.91
C GLN A 140 -13.99 13.38 8.41
N ALA A 141 -13.74 13.43 7.10
CA ALA A 141 -12.85 14.44 6.53
C ALA A 141 -13.36 15.87 6.76
N ARG A 142 -14.68 16.11 6.65
CA ARG A 142 -15.30 17.41 6.99
C ARG A 142 -15.14 17.76 8.48
N LYS A 143 -15.32 16.77 9.38
CA LYS A 143 -15.06 16.98 10.83
C LYS A 143 -13.61 17.39 11.10
N LEU A 144 -12.64 16.80 10.42
CA LEU A 144 -11.25 17.23 10.50
C LEU A 144 -11.06 18.64 9.94
N ALA A 145 -11.67 18.94 8.79
CA ALA A 145 -11.57 20.27 8.16
C ALA A 145 -12.15 21.41 9.02
N ALA A 146 -13.10 21.10 9.90
CA ALA A 146 -13.69 22.05 10.84
C ALA A 146 -12.83 22.32 12.08
N LYS A 147 -11.72 21.61 12.28
CA LYS A 147 -10.84 21.79 13.43
C LYS A 147 -9.73 22.81 13.13
N PRO A 148 -9.12 23.42 14.17
CA PRO A 148 -7.97 24.32 14.00
C PRO A 148 -6.82 23.60 13.27
N LEU A 149 -6.43 24.10 12.09
CA LEU A 149 -5.43 23.47 11.26
C LEU A 149 -4.08 23.30 11.96
N ALA A 150 -3.62 24.32 12.69
CA ALA A 150 -2.36 24.27 13.42
C ALA A 150 -2.34 23.10 14.43
N SER A 151 -3.45 22.89 15.16
CA SER A 151 -3.56 21.79 16.12
C SER A 151 -3.51 20.43 15.43
N LEU A 152 -4.15 20.27 14.27
CA LEU A 152 -4.09 19.02 13.49
C LEU A 152 -2.67 18.72 13.00
N LEU A 153 -1.98 19.72 12.44
CA LEU A 153 -0.62 19.60 11.94
C LEU A 153 0.36 19.20 13.05
N GLU A 154 0.32 19.90 14.20
CA GLU A 154 1.19 19.60 15.33
C GLU A 154 0.88 18.24 15.95
N THR A 155 -0.40 17.88 16.09
CA THR A 155 -0.78 16.56 16.60
C THR A 155 -0.24 15.45 15.70
N LYS A 156 -0.43 15.56 14.38
CA LYS A 156 0.10 14.57 13.43
C LYS A 156 1.62 14.53 13.44
N ARG A 157 2.28 15.68 13.49
CA ARG A 157 3.75 15.77 13.60
C ARG A 157 4.26 15.03 14.82
N LEU A 158 3.64 15.26 16.00
CA LEU A 158 4.02 14.58 17.24
C LEU A 158 3.76 13.08 17.19
N MET A 159 2.64 12.64 16.63
CA MET A 159 2.34 11.20 16.44
C MET A 159 3.37 10.50 15.56
N LYS A 160 3.94 11.19 14.56
CA LYS A 160 4.94 10.66 13.62
C LYS A 160 6.39 10.98 14.01
N GLN A 161 6.61 11.61 15.15
CA GLN A 161 7.95 12.01 15.60
C GLN A 161 8.87 10.78 15.74
N GLY A 162 10.06 10.85 15.13
CA GLY A 162 11.02 9.75 15.12
C GLY A 162 10.65 8.57 14.20
N GLN A 163 9.59 8.73 13.39
CA GLN A 163 9.17 7.66 12.47
C GLN A 163 9.40 8.02 10.99
N VAL A 164 9.40 9.32 10.64
CA VAL A 164 9.45 9.75 9.24
C VAL A 164 10.78 9.39 8.60
N GLU A 165 11.90 9.68 9.24
CA GLU A 165 13.25 9.39 8.73
C GLU A 165 13.45 7.88 8.50
N PRO A 166 13.19 6.97 9.49
CA PRO A 166 13.28 5.54 9.27
C PRO A 166 12.36 5.00 8.16
N VAL A 167 11.19 5.63 7.98
CA VAL A 167 10.27 5.27 6.88
C VAL A 167 10.87 5.66 5.52
N LEU A 168 11.41 6.87 5.40
CA LEU A 168 12.02 7.34 4.16
C LEU A 168 13.30 6.55 3.81
N GLU A 169 14.11 6.19 4.80
CA GLU A 169 15.28 5.32 4.64
C GLU A 169 14.87 3.93 4.14
N ARG A 170 13.83 3.32 4.77
CA ARG A 170 13.31 2.03 4.32
C ARG A 170 12.72 2.10 2.91
N MET A 171 12.01 3.16 2.55
CA MET A 171 11.51 3.37 1.18
C MET A 171 12.66 3.44 0.18
N ALA A 172 13.77 4.09 0.53
CA ALA A 172 14.93 4.17 -0.34
C ALA A 172 15.59 2.79 -0.53
N GLU A 173 15.72 2.00 0.54
CA GLU A 173 16.24 0.62 0.51
C GLU A 173 15.33 -0.30 -0.34
N GLU A 174 14.03 -0.33 -0.02
CA GLU A 174 13.04 -1.10 -0.79
C GLU A 174 13.04 -0.71 -2.25
N GLY A 175 13.06 0.59 -2.57
CA GLY A 175 13.07 1.09 -3.93
C GLY A 175 14.30 0.67 -4.73
N ALA A 176 15.48 0.65 -4.12
CA ALA A 176 16.71 0.17 -4.77
C ALA A 176 16.64 -1.34 -5.06
N ILE A 177 16.15 -2.13 -4.11
CA ILE A 177 15.95 -3.57 -4.27
C ILE A 177 14.88 -3.84 -5.33
N PHE A 178 13.75 -3.15 -5.27
CA PHE A 178 12.64 -3.28 -6.21
C PHE A 178 13.07 -2.99 -7.65
N ALA A 179 13.81 -1.89 -7.89
CA ALA A 179 14.33 -1.53 -9.21
C ALA A 179 15.27 -2.61 -9.75
N ARG A 180 16.14 -3.20 -8.93
CA ARG A 180 16.99 -4.33 -9.30
C ARG A 180 16.14 -5.55 -9.65
N MET A 181 15.20 -5.95 -8.80
CA MET A 181 14.36 -7.14 -8.97
C MET A 181 13.48 -7.05 -10.23
N LEU A 182 13.04 -5.86 -10.64
CA LEU A 182 12.29 -5.66 -11.88
C LEU A 182 13.05 -6.16 -13.14
N THR A 183 14.38 -6.20 -13.09
CA THR A 183 15.23 -6.67 -14.20
C THR A 183 15.53 -8.17 -14.14
N GLU A 184 15.20 -8.82 -13.02
CA GLU A 184 15.51 -10.23 -12.79
C GLU A 184 14.54 -11.19 -13.54
N PRO A 185 14.97 -12.43 -13.82
CA PRO A 185 14.16 -13.40 -14.54
C PRO A 185 12.79 -13.69 -13.90
N ALA A 186 12.72 -13.71 -12.55
CA ALA A 186 11.49 -14.01 -11.84
C ALA A 186 10.40 -12.93 -12.07
N ALA A 187 10.76 -11.64 -12.06
CA ALA A 187 9.82 -10.57 -12.35
C ALA A 187 9.35 -10.62 -13.82
N ARG A 188 10.26 -10.91 -14.76
CA ARG A 188 9.91 -11.05 -16.18
C ARG A 188 8.94 -12.21 -16.41
N GLU A 189 9.20 -13.36 -15.79
CA GLU A 189 8.30 -14.51 -15.85
C GLU A 189 6.93 -14.18 -15.29
N ALA A 190 6.87 -13.58 -14.09
CA ALA A 190 5.62 -13.23 -13.45
C ALA A 190 4.78 -12.26 -14.30
N PHE A 191 5.41 -11.23 -14.87
CA PHE A 191 4.72 -10.26 -15.72
C PHE A 191 4.26 -10.88 -17.05
N THR A 192 5.09 -11.72 -17.68
CA THR A 192 4.70 -12.45 -18.89
C THR A 192 3.52 -13.37 -18.60
N ALA A 193 3.59 -14.14 -17.51
CA ALA A 193 2.51 -15.03 -17.09
C ALA A 193 1.20 -14.26 -16.82
N PHE A 194 1.30 -13.10 -16.19
CA PHE A 194 0.14 -12.22 -15.95
C PHE A 194 -0.51 -11.77 -17.27
N MET A 195 0.28 -11.29 -18.22
CA MET A 195 -0.22 -10.84 -19.53
C MET A 195 -0.84 -12.00 -20.32
N GLU A 196 -0.27 -13.20 -20.21
CA GLU A 196 -0.75 -14.44 -20.85
C GLU A 196 -1.88 -15.14 -20.08
N LYS A 197 -2.28 -14.60 -18.91
CA LYS A 197 -3.31 -15.16 -18.01
C LYS A 197 -3.04 -16.63 -17.60
N ARG A 198 -1.78 -16.95 -17.37
CA ARG A 198 -1.32 -18.23 -16.84
C ARG A 198 -0.66 -18.08 -15.49
N LYS A 199 -0.41 -19.18 -14.77
CA LYS A 199 0.41 -19.17 -13.57
C LYS A 199 1.89 -19.01 -13.93
N PRO A 200 2.68 -18.21 -13.17
CA PRO A 200 4.12 -18.12 -13.37
C PRO A 200 4.81 -19.43 -12.97
N ASP A 201 5.89 -19.75 -13.66
CA ASP A 201 6.78 -20.87 -13.35
C ASP A 201 8.16 -20.35 -12.95
N PHE A 202 8.43 -20.32 -11.68
CA PHE A 202 9.69 -19.83 -11.13
C PHE A 202 10.80 -20.91 -11.05
N SER A 203 10.54 -22.16 -11.47
CA SER A 203 11.51 -23.25 -11.37
C SER A 203 12.80 -22.97 -12.12
N ALA A 204 12.71 -22.29 -13.28
CA ALA A 204 13.87 -21.88 -14.07
C ALA A 204 14.51 -20.54 -13.61
N CYS A 205 13.87 -19.83 -12.66
CA CYS A 205 14.33 -18.52 -12.19
C CYS A 205 15.16 -18.60 -10.90
N SER A 206 15.21 -19.77 -10.26
CA SER A 206 15.94 -19.99 -9.02
C SER A 206 17.43 -20.07 -9.33
N SER A 207 18.20 -19.04 -9.00
CA SER A 207 19.65 -19.24 -8.82
C SER A 207 19.84 -20.18 -7.63
N PRO A 208 20.70 -21.20 -7.73
CA PRO A 208 21.06 -22.01 -6.56
C PRO A 208 21.65 -21.07 -5.48
N ILE A 209 21.11 -21.20 -4.27
CA ILE A 209 21.62 -20.51 -3.06
C ILE A 209 23.01 -21.07 -2.74
#